data_a42527e9797af80d59eecbd96d0652dd
#
_entry.id   a42527e9797af80d59eecbd96d0652dd
#
_cell.length_a   1.000
_cell.length_b   1.000
_cell.length_c   1.000
_cell.angle_alpha   90.00
_cell.angle_beta   90.00
_cell.angle_gamma   90.00
#
_symmetry.space_group_name_H-M   'P 1'
#
loop_
_entity.id
_entity.type
_entity.pdbx_description
1 polymer ?
#
loop_
_entity_poly.entity_id
_entity_poly.type
_entity_poly.pdbx_seq_one_letter_code
_entity_poly.pdbx_strand_id
1 'polypeptide(L)'
;YEMQRSLVGSEMCIRDREGYVYVDKTALMYKLVKSGSYFFLSRPRRFGKSLLISTLEAYFEAKRDLFEGLAVEALEKDWVKRPVLHLDLNIGKYDTPDSLDKILDKNLSKWEELYGTGVAESTLALRFAGAVERAYEQSGERVAILIDEYDKPLLQAIGNEELQREFRNTLKPFYGVLKTMDGLSLIHI
;
A
#
# COMPACT_ATOMS: atom_id res chain seq x y z
N TYR A 1 -8.50 -12.97 -17.25
CA TYR A 1 -8.30 -11.53 -16.95
C TYR A 1 -8.09 -11.21 -15.45
N GLU A 2 -8.29 -12.18 -14.57
CA GLU A 2 -7.95 -12.09 -13.13
C GLU A 2 -6.48 -12.36 -12.83
N MET A 3 -5.71 -12.75 -13.82
CA MET A 3 -4.32 -13.25 -13.70
C MET A 3 -3.24 -12.20 -13.39
N GLN A 4 -3.55 -10.91 -13.28
CA GLN A 4 -2.54 -9.88 -12.97
C GLN A 4 -2.55 -9.41 -11.51
N ARG A 5 -3.44 -9.93 -10.67
CA ARG A 5 -3.66 -9.39 -9.32
C ARG A 5 -2.73 -9.94 -8.24
N SER A 6 -1.95 -10.94 -8.53
CA SER A 6 -1.34 -11.71 -7.47
C SER A 6 -0.01 -12.37 -7.86
N LEU A 7 0.91 -11.69 -8.54
CA LEU A 7 2.21 -12.29 -8.94
C LEU A 7 3.34 -12.15 -7.91
N VAL A 8 3.06 -11.62 -6.73
CA VAL A 8 4.04 -11.54 -5.64
C VAL A 8 3.37 -11.96 -4.34
N GLY A 9 3.87 -12.92 -3.69
CA GLY A 9 3.33 -13.57 -2.52
C GLY A 9 3.05 -15.04 -2.80
N SER A 10 1.82 -15.47 -3.01
CA SER A 10 1.49 -16.85 -3.41
C SER A 10 1.80 -17.15 -4.89
N GLU A 11 2.07 -16.14 -5.72
CA GLU A 11 2.14 -16.26 -7.18
C GLU A 11 3.53 -16.12 -7.80
N MET A 12 4.57 -15.71 -7.11
CA MET A 12 5.92 -16.06 -7.54
C MET A 12 6.11 -17.60 -7.47
N CYS A 13 5.46 -18.27 -6.51
CA CYS A 13 5.31 -19.72 -6.54
C CYS A 13 4.48 -20.22 -7.73
N ILE A 14 3.54 -19.45 -8.27
CA ILE A 14 2.74 -19.77 -9.46
C ILE A 14 3.58 -19.60 -10.74
N ARG A 15 4.48 -18.60 -10.80
CA ARG A 15 5.43 -18.47 -11.91
C ARG A 15 6.15 -19.80 -12.21
N ASP A 16 6.68 -20.41 -11.16
CA ASP A 16 7.46 -21.65 -11.30
C ASP A 16 6.58 -22.87 -11.57
N ARG A 17 5.31 -22.85 -11.12
CA ARG A 17 4.37 -23.95 -11.32
C ARG A 17 3.65 -23.89 -12.67
N GLU A 18 3.38 -22.69 -13.21
CA GLU A 18 2.55 -22.51 -14.40
C GLU A 18 3.32 -21.93 -15.61
N GLY A 19 4.64 -21.75 -15.51
CA GLY A 19 5.50 -21.33 -16.63
C GLY A 19 5.31 -19.88 -17.07
N TYR A 20 4.81 -18.99 -16.21
CA TYR A 20 4.69 -17.56 -16.53
C TYR A 20 6.06 -16.88 -16.57
N VAL A 21 6.24 -16.00 -17.56
CA VAL A 21 7.45 -15.19 -17.68
C VAL A 21 7.33 -13.95 -16.82
N TYR A 22 8.19 -13.84 -15.80
CA TYR A 22 8.35 -12.61 -15.04
C TYR A 22 9.49 -11.76 -15.62
N VAL A 23 9.17 -10.54 -16.04
CA VAL A 23 10.20 -9.58 -16.47
C VAL A 23 10.76 -8.90 -15.22
N ASP A 24 11.96 -9.29 -14.82
CA ASP A 24 12.59 -8.78 -13.62
C ASP A 24 12.90 -7.27 -13.70
N LYS A 25 12.23 -6.50 -12.86
CA LYS A 25 12.44 -5.06 -12.65
C LYS A 25 12.83 -4.75 -11.19
N THR A 26 13.19 -5.77 -10.42
CA THR A 26 13.48 -5.61 -8.99
C THR A 26 14.70 -4.73 -8.71
N ALA A 27 15.66 -4.64 -9.65
CA ALA A 27 16.75 -3.67 -9.56
C ALA A 27 16.26 -2.22 -9.59
N LEU A 28 15.21 -1.91 -10.40
CA LEU A 28 14.60 -0.58 -10.44
C LEU A 28 13.80 -0.30 -9.18
N MET A 29 13.05 -1.30 -8.69
CA MET A 29 12.35 -1.24 -7.40
C MET A 29 13.35 -0.94 -6.27
N TYR A 30 14.47 -1.64 -6.21
CA TYR A 30 15.51 -1.42 -5.21
C TYR A 30 16.07 0.02 -5.24
N LYS A 31 16.36 0.54 -6.44
CA LYS A 31 16.77 1.95 -6.61
C LYS A 31 15.69 2.90 -6.10
N LEU A 32 14.42 2.65 -6.40
CA LEU A 32 13.31 3.44 -5.89
C LEU A 32 13.34 3.48 -4.36
N VAL A 33 13.36 2.32 -3.71
CA VAL A 33 13.38 2.20 -2.24
C VAL A 33 14.55 2.95 -1.59
N LYS A 34 15.73 2.98 -2.23
CA LYS A 34 16.91 3.66 -1.71
C LYS A 34 16.97 5.15 -2.07
N SER A 35 16.13 5.66 -2.97
CA SER A 35 16.22 7.04 -3.48
C SER A 35 15.38 8.07 -2.72
N GLY A 36 14.42 7.66 -1.89
CA GLY A 36 13.57 8.61 -1.17
C GLY A 36 12.47 7.92 -0.34
N SER A 37 11.56 8.74 0.20
CA SER A 37 10.47 8.30 1.08
C SER A 37 9.08 8.46 0.47
N TYR A 38 8.90 9.35 -0.52
CA TYR A 38 7.61 9.63 -1.15
C TYR A 38 7.70 9.39 -2.63
N PHE A 39 6.81 8.56 -3.14
CA PHE A 39 6.72 8.26 -4.56
C PHE A 39 5.28 8.32 -5.03
N PHE A 40 5.10 8.80 -6.21
CA PHE A 40 3.84 8.81 -6.91
C PHE A 40 4.04 8.13 -8.27
N LEU A 41 3.37 7.00 -8.49
CA LEU A 41 3.46 6.26 -9.72
C LEU A 41 2.21 6.46 -10.58
N SER A 42 2.30 7.34 -11.57
CA SER A 42 1.27 7.46 -12.59
C SER A 42 1.62 6.60 -13.81
N ARG A 43 0.80 5.59 -14.08
CA ARG A 43 0.90 4.75 -15.30
C ARG A 43 -0.48 4.39 -15.81
N PRO A 44 -0.66 4.16 -17.11
CA PRO A 44 -1.89 3.63 -17.66
C PRO A 44 -2.30 2.31 -17.00
N ARG A 45 -3.58 1.96 -17.10
CA ARG A 45 -4.07 0.66 -16.65
C ARG A 45 -3.29 -0.47 -17.34
N ARG A 46 -3.09 -1.60 -16.63
CA ARG A 46 -2.36 -2.81 -17.10
C ARG A 46 -0.85 -2.65 -17.30
N PHE A 47 -0.25 -1.59 -16.78
CA PHE A 47 1.21 -1.38 -16.81
C PHE A 47 1.93 -1.82 -15.53
N GLY A 48 1.33 -2.76 -14.78
CA GLY A 48 1.98 -3.42 -13.65
C GLY A 48 2.09 -2.59 -12.38
N LYS A 49 1.19 -1.61 -12.14
CA LYS A 49 1.16 -0.84 -10.87
C LYS A 49 0.95 -1.74 -9.66
N SER A 50 -0.13 -2.51 -9.64
CA SER A 50 -0.46 -3.40 -8.52
C SER A 50 0.59 -4.50 -8.34
N LEU A 51 1.23 -4.97 -9.43
CA LEU A 51 2.37 -5.88 -9.34
C LEU A 51 3.57 -5.23 -8.63
N LEU A 52 3.89 -3.97 -8.93
CA LEU A 52 4.94 -3.24 -8.21
C LEU A 52 4.61 -3.10 -6.73
N ILE A 53 3.37 -2.75 -6.39
CA ILE A 53 2.91 -2.62 -5.00
C ILE A 53 3.06 -3.95 -4.27
N SER A 54 2.59 -5.08 -4.85
CA SER A 54 2.75 -6.40 -4.25
C SER A 54 4.22 -6.82 -4.11
N THR A 55 5.07 -6.42 -5.07
CA THR A 55 6.53 -6.68 -5.00
C THR A 55 7.16 -5.88 -3.84
N LEU A 56 6.78 -4.62 -3.67
CA LEU A 56 7.23 -3.80 -2.55
C LEU A 56 6.74 -4.32 -1.20
N GLU A 57 5.48 -4.77 -1.12
CA GLU A 57 4.93 -5.40 0.07
C GLU A 57 5.76 -6.62 0.48
N ALA A 58 6.00 -7.56 -0.44
CA ALA A 58 6.84 -8.73 -0.19
C ALA A 58 8.29 -8.36 0.20
N TYR A 59 8.86 -7.33 -0.43
CA TYR A 59 10.19 -6.83 -0.11
C TYR A 59 10.27 -6.28 1.32
N PHE A 60 9.31 -5.41 1.73
CA PHE A 60 9.30 -4.85 3.08
C PHE A 60 8.93 -5.87 4.15
N GLU A 61 8.17 -6.90 3.83
CA GLU A 61 7.94 -8.04 4.71
C GLU A 61 9.13 -9.00 4.81
N ALA A 62 10.25 -8.72 4.10
CA ALA A 62 11.45 -9.54 4.03
C ALA A 62 11.19 -10.99 3.57
N LYS A 63 10.25 -11.19 2.64
CA LYS A 63 9.95 -12.50 2.02
C LYS A 63 11.03 -12.86 0.98
N ARG A 64 12.26 -13.06 1.44
CA ARG A 64 13.45 -13.23 0.61
C ARG A 64 13.33 -14.37 -0.40
N ASP A 65 12.70 -15.46 0.00
CA ASP A 65 12.45 -16.65 -0.83
C ASP A 65 11.73 -16.34 -2.15
N LEU A 66 10.87 -15.31 -2.15
CA LEU A 66 10.18 -14.85 -3.35
C LEU A 66 11.08 -14.10 -4.35
N PHE A 67 12.25 -13.70 -3.93
CA PHE A 67 13.21 -12.93 -4.75
C PHE A 67 14.41 -13.75 -5.20
N GLU A 68 14.41 -15.05 -4.94
CA GLU A 68 15.48 -15.96 -5.34
C GLU A 68 15.69 -15.90 -6.86
N GLY A 69 16.93 -15.70 -7.28
CA GLY A 69 17.33 -15.54 -8.69
C GLY A 69 16.96 -14.20 -9.33
N LEU A 70 16.38 -13.24 -8.58
CA LEU A 70 16.08 -11.91 -9.07
C LEU A 70 17.19 -10.89 -8.73
N ALA A 71 17.28 -9.82 -9.51
CA ALA A 71 18.36 -8.82 -9.37
C ALA A 71 18.44 -8.21 -7.96
N VAL A 72 17.32 -8.01 -7.26
CA VAL A 72 17.31 -7.46 -5.90
C VAL A 72 17.99 -8.35 -4.88
N GLU A 73 18.01 -9.67 -5.07
CA GLU A 73 18.68 -10.61 -4.16
C GLU A 73 20.17 -10.34 -4.04
N ALA A 74 20.81 -9.98 -5.15
CA ALA A 74 22.23 -9.62 -5.17
C ALA A 74 22.50 -8.21 -4.61
N LEU A 75 21.51 -7.30 -4.68
CA LEU A 75 21.63 -5.90 -4.28
C LEU A 75 21.31 -5.67 -2.80
N GLU A 76 20.27 -6.33 -2.27
CA GLU A 76 19.86 -6.20 -0.88
C GLU A 76 20.60 -7.21 0.01
N LYS A 77 21.22 -6.72 1.08
CA LYS A 77 22.02 -7.55 1.99
C LYS A 77 21.31 -7.79 3.32
N ASP A 78 20.54 -6.81 3.78
CA ASP A 78 20.07 -6.78 5.17
C ASP A 78 18.65 -7.37 5.32
N TRP A 79 17.83 -7.34 4.28
CA TRP A 79 16.45 -7.88 4.27
C TRP A 79 15.66 -7.55 5.54
N VAL A 80 15.63 -6.27 5.90
CA VAL A 80 14.97 -5.80 7.12
C VAL A 80 13.46 -5.92 6.97
N LYS A 81 12.83 -6.67 7.88
CA LYS A 81 11.36 -6.79 7.94
C LYS A 81 10.77 -5.50 8.51
N ARG A 82 9.84 -4.89 7.77
CA ARG A 82 9.15 -3.66 8.12
C ARG A 82 7.64 -3.89 8.20
N PRO A 83 6.92 -3.16 9.06
CA PRO A 83 5.48 -3.11 8.97
C PRO A 83 5.02 -2.57 7.61
N VAL A 84 4.00 -3.19 7.05
CA VAL A 84 3.39 -2.74 5.80
C VAL A 84 1.92 -2.43 6.04
N LEU A 85 1.51 -1.20 5.74
CA LEU A 85 0.11 -0.79 5.71
C LEU A 85 -0.30 -0.63 4.24
N HIS A 86 -0.93 -1.66 3.68
CA HIS A 86 -1.39 -1.68 2.30
C HIS A 86 -2.87 -1.32 2.22
N LEU A 87 -3.18 -0.20 1.56
CA LEU A 87 -4.52 0.29 1.27
C LEU A 87 -4.85 0.08 -0.21
N ASP A 88 -5.68 -0.90 -0.53
CA ASP A 88 -6.21 -1.12 -1.88
C ASP A 88 -7.61 -0.50 -2.00
N LEU A 89 -7.71 0.63 -2.69
CA LEU A 89 -8.97 1.31 -2.99
C LEU A 89 -9.66 0.74 -4.25
N ASN A 90 -9.08 -0.25 -4.90
CA ASN A 90 -9.68 -0.88 -6.08
C ASN A 90 -10.90 -1.76 -5.74
N ILE A 91 -11.00 -2.25 -4.52
CA ILE A 91 -12.04 -3.20 -4.09
C ILE A 91 -13.43 -2.56 -4.02
N GLY A 92 -13.50 -1.23 -3.84
CA GLY A 92 -14.74 -0.53 -3.56
C GLY A 92 -15.59 -0.17 -4.78
N LYS A 93 -16.91 -0.14 -4.55
CA LYS A 93 -17.87 0.59 -5.36
C LYS A 93 -18.21 1.88 -4.63
N TYR A 94 -17.92 3.01 -5.26
CA TYR A 94 -18.01 4.35 -4.66
C TYR A 94 -19.25 5.08 -5.18
N ASP A 95 -20.44 4.59 -4.81
CA ASP A 95 -21.73 5.10 -5.28
C ASP A 95 -22.58 5.76 -4.18
N THR A 96 -22.13 5.67 -2.92
CA THR A 96 -22.79 6.29 -1.77
C THR A 96 -21.79 7.10 -0.94
N PRO A 97 -22.22 8.14 -0.21
CA PRO A 97 -21.34 8.98 0.61
C PRO A 97 -20.49 8.20 1.62
N ASP A 98 -21.05 7.16 2.22
CA ASP A 98 -20.41 6.33 3.24
C ASP A 98 -19.56 5.17 2.68
N SER A 99 -19.58 4.97 1.37
CA SER A 99 -18.87 3.85 0.73
C SER A 99 -17.36 3.91 0.91
N LEU A 100 -16.77 5.10 0.84
CA LEU A 100 -15.34 5.30 1.07
C LEU A 100 -14.99 5.08 2.55
N ASP A 101 -15.78 5.64 3.46
CA ASP A 101 -15.55 5.53 4.90
C ASP A 101 -15.57 4.06 5.36
N LYS A 102 -16.49 3.25 4.83
CA LYS A 102 -16.57 1.80 5.10
C LYS A 102 -15.32 1.04 4.65
N ILE A 103 -14.74 1.43 3.51
CA ILE A 103 -13.52 0.78 3.01
C ILE A 103 -12.32 1.18 3.84
N LEU A 104 -12.19 2.45 4.18
CA LEU A 104 -11.13 2.93 5.07
C LEU A 104 -11.25 2.29 6.47
N ASP A 105 -12.46 2.28 7.04
CA ASP A 105 -12.73 1.66 8.33
C ASP A 105 -12.34 0.17 8.35
N LYS A 106 -12.72 -0.59 7.32
CA LYS A 106 -12.33 -2.00 7.19
C LYS A 106 -10.82 -2.21 7.17
N ASN A 107 -10.06 -1.35 6.49
CA ASN A 107 -8.60 -1.47 6.46
C ASN A 107 -7.99 -1.05 7.79
N LEU A 108 -8.49 0.03 8.39
CA LEU A 108 -8.06 0.47 9.72
C LEU A 108 -8.32 -0.61 10.78
N SER A 109 -9.49 -1.24 10.79
CA SER A 109 -9.80 -2.32 11.71
C SER A 109 -8.81 -3.49 11.60
N LYS A 110 -8.39 -3.87 10.39
CA LYS A 110 -7.34 -4.89 10.22
C LYS A 110 -6.00 -4.47 10.81
N TRP A 111 -5.61 -3.21 10.64
CA TRP A 111 -4.36 -2.71 11.21
C TRP A 111 -4.44 -2.56 12.72
N GLU A 112 -5.61 -2.22 13.25
CA GLU A 112 -5.89 -2.18 14.67
C GLU A 112 -5.88 -3.58 15.31
N GLU A 113 -6.34 -4.61 14.60
CA GLU A 113 -6.20 -6.01 15.04
C GLU A 113 -4.72 -6.41 15.18
N LEU A 114 -3.84 -5.89 14.31
CA LEU A 114 -2.42 -6.21 14.31
C LEU A 114 -1.61 -5.39 15.33
N TYR A 115 -1.94 -4.09 15.45
CA TYR A 115 -1.10 -3.13 16.19
C TYR A 115 -1.82 -2.52 17.42
N GLY A 116 -3.08 -2.87 17.64
CA GLY A 116 -3.89 -2.31 18.72
C GLY A 116 -4.64 -1.03 18.36
N THR A 117 -5.45 -0.54 19.30
CA THR A 117 -6.30 0.67 19.19
C THR A 117 -5.90 1.73 20.19
N GLY A 118 -6.10 3.01 19.86
CA GLY A 118 -5.92 4.14 20.76
C GLY A 118 -7.25 4.68 21.30
N VAL A 119 -7.23 5.21 22.53
CA VAL A 119 -8.44 5.70 23.22
C VAL A 119 -9.02 6.98 22.61
N ALA A 120 -8.19 7.83 21.99
CA ALA A 120 -8.56 9.15 21.46
C ALA A 120 -8.74 9.20 19.94
N GLU A 121 -8.79 8.06 19.26
CA GLU A 121 -8.80 7.95 17.80
C GLU A 121 -10.25 8.01 17.26
N SER A 122 -10.87 9.19 17.34
CA SER A 122 -12.29 9.38 16.98
C SER A 122 -12.57 9.55 15.49
N THR A 123 -11.55 9.70 14.64
CA THR A 123 -11.70 9.87 13.18
C THR A 123 -10.83 8.89 12.41
N LEU A 124 -11.19 8.62 11.15
CA LEU A 124 -10.41 7.74 10.28
C LEU A 124 -8.94 8.19 10.15
N ALA A 125 -8.71 9.50 10.08
CA ALA A 125 -7.35 10.07 10.01
C ALA A 125 -6.56 9.84 11.31
N LEU A 126 -7.17 10.02 12.49
CA LEU A 126 -6.53 9.76 13.78
C LEU A 126 -6.24 8.28 13.99
N ARG A 127 -7.17 7.39 13.62
CA ARG A 127 -6.96 5.93 13.64
C ARG A 127 -5.80 5.51 12.74
N PHE A 128 -5.71 6.12 11.54
CA PHE A 128 -4.60 5.86 10.64
C PHE A 128 -3.25 6.32 11.23
N ALA A 129 -3.20 7.54 11.79
CA ALA A 129 -2.02 8.03 12.47
C ALA A 129 -1.58 7.11 13.61
N GLY A 130 -2.51 6.74 14.49
CA GLY A 130 -2.24 5.83 15.60
C GLY A 130 -1.81 4.43 15.15
N ALA A 131 -2.36 3.89 14.05
CA ALA A 131 -1.89 2.63 13.48
C ALA A 131 -0.43 2.70 13.01
N VAL A 132 -0.03 3.82 12.35
CA VAL A 132 1.37 4.04 11.92
C VAL A 132 2.30 4.16 13.15
N GLU A 133 1.93 4.95 14.15
CA GLU A 133 2.72 5.14 15.38
C GLU A 133 2.95 3.80 16.10
N ARG A 134 1.90 3.04 16.36
CA ARG A 134 1.99 1.74 17.05
C ARG A 134 2.75 0.70 16.23
N ALA A 135 2.59 0.67 14.91
CA ALA A 135 3.36 -0.23 14.06
C ALA A 135 4.86 0.08 14.11
N TYR A 136 5.22 1.37 14.14
CA TYR A 136 6.60 1.82 14.32
C TYR A 136 7.13 1.47 15.72
N GLU A 137 6.40 1.80 16.79
CA GLU A 137 6.81 1.53 18.16
C GLU A 137 7.04 0.03 18.45
N GLN A 138 6.17 -0.83 17.91
CA GLN A 138 6.27 -2.28 18.11
C GLN A 138 7.40 -2.92 17.31
N SER A 139 7.71 -2.39 16.14
CA SER A 139 8.75 -2.97 15.27
C SER A 139 10.12 -2.33 15.44
N GLY A 140 10.19 -1.08 15.87
CA GLY A 140 11.39 -0.25 15.82
C GLY A 140 11.81 0.16 14.39
N GLU A 141 10.99 -0.18 13.38
CA GLU A 141 11.29 0.05 11.97
C GLU A 141 10.25 0.96 11.32
N ARG A 142 10.69 1.78 10.36
CA ARG A 142 9.80 2.68 9.62
C ARG A 142 8.75 1.90 8.85
N VAL A 143 7.50 2.36 8.92
CA VAL A 143 6.33 1.73 8.31
C VAL A 143 6.27 1.98 6.82
N ALA A 144 6.16 0.95 6.00
CA ALA A 144 5.89 1.08 4.58
C ALA A 144 4.38 1.27 4.34
N ILE A 145 4.00 2.40 3.75
CA ILE A 145 2.60 2.69 3.42
C ILE A 145 2.44 2.58 1.91
N LEU A 146 1.61 1.64 1.47
CA LEU A 146 1.35 1.35 0.07
C LEU A 146 -0.12 1.63 -0.24
N ILE A 147 -0.40 2.49 -1.22
CA ILE A 147 -1.77 2.86 -1.60
C ILE A 147 -1.99 2.58 -3.08
N ASP A 148 -2.86 1.61 -3.39
CA ASP A 148 -3.25 1.31 -4.78
C ASP A 148 -4.57 1.98 -5.14
N GLU A 149 -4.65 2.51 -6.38
CA GLU A 149 -5.83 3.16 -6.97
C GLU A 149 -6.36 4.33 -6.11
N TYR A 150 -5.45 5.14 -5.56
CA TYR A 150 -5.72 6.26 -4.63
C TYR A 150 -6.79 7.26 -5.12
N ASP A 151 -6.96 7.42 -6.42
CA ASP A 151 -7.88 8.36 -7.07
C ASP A 151 -9.22 7.74 -7.49
N LYS A 152 -9.36 6.42 -7.37
CA LYS A 152 -10.55 5.69 -7.82
C LYS A 152 -11.87 6.18 -7.20
N PRO A 153 -11.94 6.53 -5.89
CA PRO A 153 -13.17 7.07 -5.32
C PRO A 153 -13.63 8.34 -6.05
N LEU A 154 -12.69 9.25 -6.33
CA LEU A 154 -12.97 10.51 -7.02
C LEU A 154 -13.32 10.29 -8.50
N LEU A 155 -12.67 9.35 -9.18
CA LEU A 155 -12.95 9.01 -10.57
C LEU A 155 -14.34 8.38 -10.74
N GLN A 156 -14.78 7.53 -9.81
CA GLN A 156 -16.13 6.94 -9.85
C GLN A 156 -17.23 7.96 -9.53
N ALA A 157 -16.93 9.00 -8.79
CA ALA A 157 -17.85 10.08 -8.46
C ALA A 157 -17.91 11.19 -9.54
N ILE A 158 -17.24 11.03 -10.69
CA ILE A 158 -17.32 12.00 -11.80
C ILE A 158 -18.78 12.12 -12.25
N GLY A 159 -19.26 13.38 -12.35
CA GLY A 159 -20.65 13.71 -12.66
C GLY A 159 -21.57 13.85 -11.44
N ASN A 160 -21.08 13.60 -10.23
CA ASN A 160 -21.78 13.85 -8.97
C ASN A 160 -20.90 14.73 -8.06
N GLU A 161 -21.10 16.04 -8.13
CA GLU A 161 -20.28 17.02 -7.40
C GLU A 161 -20.41 16.90 -5.87
N GLU A 162 -21.58 16.53 -5.38
CA GLU A 162 -21.81 16.34 -3.96
C GLU A 162 -20.98 15.15 -3.43
N LEU A 163 -21.05 14.01 -4.10
CA LEU A 163 -20.30 12.83 -3.76
C LEU A 163 -18.79 13.06 -3.86
N GLN A 164 -18.33 13.78 -4.89
CA GLN A 164 -16.92 14.16 -5.00
C GLN A 164 -16.47 15.05 -3.85
N ARG A 165 -17.31 15.97 -3.39
CA ARG A 165 -17.01 16.83 -2.25
C ARG A 165 -16.87 16.02 -0.96
N GLU A 166 -17.79 15.09 -0.70
CA GLU A 166 -17.72 14.17 0.45
C GLU A 166 -16.43 13.34 0.44
N PHE A 167 -16.10 12.70 -0.66
CA PHE A 167 -14.86 11.92 -0.76
C PHE A 167 -13.60 12.78 -0.58
N ARG A 168 -13.57 14.01 -1.10
CA ARG A 168 -12.45 14.93 -0.85
C ARG A 168 -12.34 15.31 0.63
N ASN A 169 -13.47 15.50 1.32
CA ASN A 169 -13.48 15.82 2.75
C ASN A 169 -12.92 14.67 3.59
N THR A 170 -13.18 13.42 3.23
CA THR A 170 -12.60 12.23 3.88
C THR A 170 -11.13 12.01 3.50
N LEU A 171 -10.79 12.08 2.20
CA LEU A 171 -9.43 11.77 1.74
C LEU A 171 -8.39 12.82 2.13
N LYS A 172 -8.76 14.10 2.15
CA LYS A 172 -7.81 15.18 2.46
C LYS A 172 -7.17 15.06 3.85
N PRO A 173 -7.93 14.92 4.95
CA PRO A 173 -7.32 14.68 6.26
C PRO A 173 -6.63 13.32 6.35
N PHE A 174 -7.19 12.27 5.73
CA PHE A 174 -6.61 10.93 5.72
C PHE A 174 -5.21 10.91 5.08
N TYR A 175 -5.06 11.45 3.88
CA TYR A 175 -3.74 11.58 3.24
C TYR A 175 -2.85 12.64 3.90
N GLY A 176 -3.44 13.57 4.64
CA GLY A 176 -2.70 14.54 5.45
C GLY A 176 -1.79 13.89 6.48
N VAL A 177 -2.20 12.73 7.02
CA VAL A 177 -1.41 11.92 7.95
C VAL A 177 -0.05 11.54 7.37
N LEU A 178 0.02 11.21 6.08
CA LEU A 178 1.28 10.82 5.42
C LEU A 178 2.37 11.89 5.58
N LYS A 179 2.00 13.16 5.55
CA LYS A 179 2.95 14.28 5.72
C LYS A 179 3.40 14.45 7.17
N THR A 180 2.51 14.17 8.13
CA THR A 180 2.83 14.30 9.55
C THR A 180 3.65 13.13 10.08
N MET A 181 3.58 11.97 9.43
CA MET A 181 4.27 10.73 9.80
C MET A 181 5.58 10.48 9.02
N ASP A 182 6.17 11.51 8.42
CA ASP A 182 7.37 11.41 7.57
C ASP A 182 8.57 10.74 8.30
N GLY A 183 8.74 11.02 9.58
CA GLY A 183 9.77 10.40 10.41
C GLY A 183 9.55 8.90 10.69
N LEU A 184 8.30 8.45 10.66
CA LEU A 184 7.87 7.10 11.05
C LEU A 184 7.55 6.21 9.85
N SER A 185 7.39 6.78 8.67
CA SER A 185 6.97 6.06 7.47
C SER A 185 7.99 6.12 6.34
N LEU A 186 7.90 5.13 5.45
CA LEU A 186 8.65 4.99 4.21
C LEU A 186 7.66 4.80 3.08
N ILE A 187 7.96 5.28 1.89
CA ILE A 187 7.27 4.99 0.62
C ILE A 187 5.75 5.05 0.70
N HIS A 188 5.21 6.04 0.02
CA HIS A 188 3.79 6.22 -0.25
C HIS A 188 3.62 6.17 -1.77
N ILE A 189 3.06 5.09 -2.28
CA ILE A 189 2.80 4.89 -3.72
C ILE A 189 1.31 4.79 -3.95
#